data_5d62c163f724854d140e1e392992fb9b
#
_entry.id   5d62c163f724854d140e1e392992fb9b
#
_cell.length_a   1.000
_cell.length_b   1.000
_cell.length_c   1.000
_cell.angle_alpha   90.00
_cell.angle_beta   90.00
_cell.angle_gamma   90.00
#
_symmetry.space_group_name_H-M   'P 1'
#
loop_
_entity.id
_entity.type
_entity.pdbx_description
1 polymer ?
#
loop_
_entity_poly.entity_id
_entity_poly.type
_entity_poly.pdbx_seq_one_letter_code
_entity_poly.pdbx_strand_id
1 'polypeptide(L)'
;MSDTPTTTNSTEGASYSEQILESARRNNTELLLTIKVELNNDPIKLSELINSTREVITNNTPLHIACQLGNWEFIDIVLDIEGVEIDPQNREEETPLHLAVKYTNNGEPEHGYFIIDNLLDAGSDPRIKDKFNLKPKDYVDKDHQKLLELLESAEYAISMEPTEAEQLAEFENQGAGEEDEGSASESD
;
A
#
# COMPACT_ATOMS: atom_id res chain seq x y z
N MET A 1 -53.67 0.36 -9.74
CA MET A 1 -53.18 -0.98 -9.46
C MET A 1 -52.10 -1.25 -10.50
N SER A 2 -50.87 -0.98 -10.14
CA SER A 2 -49.75 -1.20 -11.05
C SER A 2 -48.62 -1.70 -10.20
N ASP A 3 -48.51 -3.02 -10.13
CA ASP A 3 -47.38 -3.69 -9.52
C ASP A 3 -46.17 -3.57 -10.45
N THR A 4 -45.18 -2.85 -10.03
CA THR A 4 -43.86 -2.91 -10.65
C THR A 4 -43.10 -4.07 -10.04
N PRO A 5 -42.67 -5.07 -10.81
CA PRO A 5 -41.76 -6.07 -10.29
C PRO A 5 -40.40 -5.46 -10.12
N THR A 6 -39.97 -5.35 -8.88
CA THR A 6 -38.57 -5.10 -8.54
C THR A 6 -37.76 -6.33 -8.95
N THR A 7 -37.12 -6.25 -10.10
CA THR A 7 -36.22 -7.29 -10.56
C THR A 7 -34.92 -7.19 -9.76
N THR A 8 -34.84 -7.91 -8.66
CA THR A 8 -33.59 -8.24 -8.03
C THR A 8 -32.91 -9.29 -8.90
N ASN A 9 -32.00 -8.86 -9.76
CA ASN A 9 -31.05 -9.76 -10.40
C ASN A 9 -30.06 -10.24 -9.32
N SER A 10 -30.42 -11.28 -8.60
CA SER A 10 -29.49 -12.11 -7.89
C SER A 10 -28.77 -12.98 -8.94
N THR A 11 -27.67 -12.46 -9.47
CA THR A 11 -26.69 -13.30 -10.16
C THR A 11 -26.14 -14.26 -9.11
N GLU A 12 -26.37 -15.55 -9.29
CA GLU A 12 -25.80 -16.65 -8.49
C GLU A 12 -24.29 -16.75 -8.73
N GLY A 13 -23.51 -15.83 -8.13
CA GLY A 13 -22.05 -15.82 -8.19
C GLY A 13 -21.49 -15.04 -7.02
N ALA A 14 -20.27 -15.38 -6.59
CA ALA A 14 -19.55 -14.62 -5.56
C ALA A 14 -19.39 -13.15 -5.99
N SER A 15 -19.54 -12.23 -5.04
CA SER A 15 -19.30 -10.80 -5.30
C SER A 15 -17.84 -10.55 -5.73
N TYR A 16 -17.57 -9.45 -6.41
CA TYR A 16 -16.20 -9.08 -6.76
C TYR A 16 -15.29 -9.01 -5.53
N SER A 17 -15.77 -8.53 -4.40
CA SER A 17 -15.03 -8.52 -3.15
C SER A 17 -14.63 -9.92 -2.69
N GLU A 18 -15.55 -10.88 -2.72
CA GLU A 18 -15.26 -12.28 -2.39
C GLU A 18 -14.27 -12.91 -3.36
N GLN A 19 -14.43 -12.63 -4.66
CA GLN A 19 -13.52 -13.12 -5.70
C GLN A 19 -12.09 -12.54 -5.53
N ILE A 20 -11.95 -11.26 -5.19
CA ILE A 20 -10.64 -10.64 -4.93
C ILE A 20 -9.99 -11.23 -3.68
N LEU A 21 -10.74 -11.43 -2.59
CA LEU A 21 -10.21 -12.10 -1.39
C LEU A 21 -9.75 -13.53 -1.70
N GLU A 22 -10.50 -14.25 -2.52
CA GLU A 22 -10.12 -15.61 -2.92
C GLU A 22 -8.92 -15.61 -3.87
N SER A 23 -8.82 -14.64 -4.78
CA SER A 23 -7.64 -14.42 -5.62
C SER A 23 -6.40 -14.18 -4.76
N ALA A 24 -6.49 -13.31 -3.75
CA ALA A 24 -5.41 -13.04 -2.82
C ALA A 24 -4.99 -14.28 -2.02
N ARG A 25 -5.96 -15.11 -1.55
CA ARG A 25 -5.66 -16.33 -0.77
C ARG A 25 -4.97 -17.41 -1.59
N ARG A 26 -5.33 -17.53 -2.84
CA ARG A 26 -4.84 -18.63 -3.72
C ARG A 26 -3.75 -18.21 -4.68
N ASN A 27 -3.30 -16.95 -4.60
CA ASN A 27 -2.39 -16.39 -5.59
C ASN A 27 -2.93 -16.55 -7.04
N ASN A 28 -4.26 -16.45 -7.20
CA ASN A 28 -4.92 -16.64 -8.48
C ASN A 28 -5.03 -15.31 -9.23
N THR A 29 -3.97 -14.95 -9.94
CA THR A 29 -3.90 -13.72 -10.71
C THR A 29 -4.86 -13.68 -11.90
N GLU A 30 -5.21 -14.85 -12.48
CA GLU A 30 -6.18 -14.92 -13.58
C GLU A 30 -7.56 -14.40 -13.15
N LEU A 31 -7.99 -14.73 -11.93
CA LEU A 31 -9.25 -14.24 -11.39
C LEU A 31 -9.22 -12.71 -11.19
N LEU A 32 -8.14 -12.17 -10.67
CA LEU A 32 -7.97 -10.72 -10.53
C LEU A 32 -7.98 -10.00 -11.89
N LEU A 33 -7.28 -10.55 -12.89
CA LEU A 33 -7.23 -9.99 -14.24
C LEU A 33 -8.60 -10.09 -14.94
N THR A 34 -9.38 -11.15 -14.69
CA THR A 34 -10.75 -11.27 -15.18
C THR A 34 -11.63 -10.13 -14.65
N ILE A 35 -11.58 -9.87 -13.33
CA ILE A 35 -12.30 -8.75 -12.71
C ILE A 35 -11.88 -7.41 -13.32
N LYS A 36 -10.56 -7.19 -13.52
CA LYS A 36 -10.03 -6.00 -14.19
C LYS A 36 -10.64 -5.78 -15.56
N VAL A 37 -10.76 -6.84 -16.37
CA VAL A 37 -11.39 -6.78 -17.71
C VAL A 37 -12.88 -6.48 -17.59
N GLU A 38 -13.60 -7.12 -16.68
CA GLU A 38 -15.02 -6.89 -16.43
C GLU A 38 -15.33 -5.47 -15.97
N LEU A 39 -14.39 -4.83 -15.29
CA LEU A 39 -14.43 -3.40 -14.92
C LEU A 39 -13.96 -2.47 -16.06
N ASN A 40 -13.89 -2.96 -17.30
CA ASN A 40 -13.42 -2.24 -18.49
C ASN A 40 -11.98 -1.71 -18.38
N ASN A 41 -11.12 -2.38 -17.65
CA ASN A 41 -9.76 -1.97 -17.34
C ASN A 41 -9.67 -0.56 -16.70
N ASP A 42 -10.70 -0.15 -15.97
CA ASP A 42 -10.75 1.10 -15.25
C ASP A 42 -9.93 0.98 -13.95
N PRO A 43 -8.75 1.63 -13.85
CA PRO A 43 -7.87 1.47 -12.69
C PRO A 43 -8.48 2.08 -11.42
N ILE A 44 -9.27 3.15 -11.55
CA ILE A 44 -9.92 3.80 -10.40
C ILE A 44 -10.94 2.86 -9.77
N LYS A 45 -11.82 2.26 -10.57
CA LYS A 45 -12.82 1.31 -10.05
C LYS A 45 -12.18 0.08 -9.43
N LEU A 46 -11.08 -0.40 -10.02
CA LEU A 46 -10.38 -1.57 -9.50
C LEU A 46 -9.68 -1.24 -8.18
N SER A 47 -8.99 -0.09 -8.07
CA SER A 47 -8.34 0.32 -6.82
C SER A 47 -9.36 0.61 -5.71
N GLU A 48 -10.48 1.29 -6.01
CA GLU A 48 -11.58 1.50 -5.04
C GLU A 48 -12.15 0.18 -4.54
N LEU A 49 -12.34 -0.79 -5.44
CA LEU A 49 -12.84 -2.12 -5.09
C LEU A 49 -11.85 -2.87 -4.18
N ILE A 50 -10.56 -2.86 -4.51
CA ILE A 50 -9.51 -3.47 -3.70
C ILE A 50 -9.42 -2.79 -2.33
N ASN A 51 -9.39 -1.46 -2.28
CA ASN A 51 -9.28 -0.68 -1.05
C ASN A 51 -10.49 -0.86 -0.13
N SER A 52 -11.71 -1.02 -0.69
CA SER A 52 -12.93 -1.23 0.09
C SER A 52 -13.16 -2.68 0.50
N THR A 53 -12.50 -3.63 -0.15
CA THR A 53 -12.66 -5.06 0.15
C THR A 53 -11.98 -5.41 1.47
N ARG A 54 -12.71 -6.00 2.39
CA ARG A 54 -12.24 -6.40 3.73
C ARG A 54 -12.76 -7.78 4.10
N GLU A 55 -11.89 -8.57 4.72
CA GLU A 55 -12.30 -9.80 5.38
C GLU A 55 -13.12 -9.51 6.64
N VAL A 56 -14.21 -10.23 6.84
CA VAL A 56 -15.19 -9.92 7.90
C VAL A 56 -14.61 -9.99 9.32
N ILE A 57 -13.76 -10.97 9.59
CA ILE A 57 -13.25 -11.24 10.94
C ILE A 57 -12.05 -10.37 11.28
N THR A 58 -11.06 -10.35 10.42
CA THR A 58 -9.77 -9.68 10.66
C THR A 58 -9.74 -8.25 10.19
N ASN A 59 -10.66 -7.86 9.31
CA ASN A 59 -10.63 -6.62 8.54
C ASN A 59 -9.41 -6.51 7.60
N ASN A 60 -8.81 -7.66 7.25
CA ASN A 60 -7.72 -7.70 6.31
C ASN A 60 -8.17 -7.28 4.90
N THR A 61 -7.39 -6.45 4.24
CA THR A 61 -7.53 -6.22 2.80
C THR A 61 -6.97 -7.39 2.01
N PRO A 62 -7.22 -7.47 0.69
CA PRO A 62 -6.57 -8.44 -0.17
C PRO A 62 -5.04 -8.41 -0.08
N LEU A 63 -4.44 -7.20 0.03
CA LEU A 63 -3.00 -7.04 0.17
C LEU A 63 -2.47 -7.62 1.49
N HIS A 64 -3.18 -7.43 2.61
CA HIS A 64 -2.84 -8.08 3.88
C HIS A 64 -2.80 -9.61 3.75
N ILE A 65 -3.83 -10.19 3.13
CA ILE A 65 -3.95 -11.64 2.96
C ILE A 65 -2.80 -12.17 2.10
N ALA A 66 -2.50 -11.50 1.00
CA ALA A 66 -1.42 -11.89 0.11
C ALA A 66 -0.05 -11.80 0.81
N CYS A 67 0.22 -10.75 1.58
CA CYS A 67 1.45 -10.61 2.38
C CYS A 67 1.55 -11.68 3.47
N GLN A 68 0.46 -11.99 4.15
CA GLN A 68 0.41 -13.04 5.18
C GLN A 68 0.76 -14.42 4.62
N LEU A 69 0.42 -14.68 3.38
CA LEU A 69 0.61 -15.97 2.70
C LEU A 69 1.83 -16.01 1.77
N GLY A 70 2.51 -14.88 1.57
CA GLY A 70 3.63 -14.78 0.63
C GLY A 70 3.22 -14.90 -0.84
N ASN A 71 2.02 -14.50 -1.19
CA ASN A 71 1.46 -14.64 -2.54
C ASN A 71 1.96 -13.51 -3.46
N TRP A 72 3.22 -13.63 -3.88
CA TRP A 72 3.94 -12.59 -4.58
C TRP A 72 3.28 -12.12 -5.87
N GLU A 73 2.83 -13.04 -6.73
CA GLU A 73 2.27 -12.66 -8.03
C GLU A 73 0.99 -11.82 -7.90
N PHE A 74 0.21 -12.05 -6.83
CA PHE A 74 -0.92 -11.20 -6.51
C PHE A 74 -0.45 -9.83 -6.00
N ILE A 75 0.55 -9.80 -5.11
CA ILE A 75 1.12 -8.56 -4.55
C ILE A 75 1.65 -7.69 -5.68
N ASP A 76 2.47 -8.24 -6.58
CA ASP A 76 3.07 -7.56 -7.72
C ASP A 76 2.03 -6.83 -8.58
N ILE A 77 0.96 -7.55 -8.98
CA ILE A 77 -0.12 -6.93 -9.76
C ILE A 77 -0.83 -5.82 -9.00
N VAL A 78 -1.05 -6.00 -7.70
CA VAL A 78 -1.79 -5.02 -6.89
C VAL A 78 -0.97 -3.75 -6.64
N LEU A 79 0.34 -3.88 -6.44
CA LEU A 79 1.24 -2.73 -6.27
C LEU A 79 1.35 -1.89 -7.53
N ASP A 80 1.17 -2.49 -8.72
CA ASP A 80 1.15 -1.78 -10.00
C ASP A 80 -0.16 -1.03 -10.31
N ILE A 81 -1.21 -1.21 -9.48
CA ILE A 81 -2.49 -0.53 -9.69
C ILE A 81 -2.47 0.83 -9.01
N GLU A 82 -2.51 1.90 -9.80
CA GLU A 82 -2.57 3.27 -9.29
C GLU A 82 -3.79 3.48 -8.38
N GLY A 83 -3.57 4.06 -7.21
CA GLY A 83 -4.61 4.37 -6.24
C GLY A 83 -4.92 3.26 -5.24
N VAL A 84 -4.21 2.13 -5.29
CA VAL A 84 -4.29 1.12 -4.22
C VAL A 84 -3.56 1.64 -2.97
N GLU A 85 -4.23 1.52 -1.82
CA GLU A 85 -3.63 1.81 -0.51
C GLU A 85 -2.62 0.73 -0.13
N ILE A 86 -1.37 1.14 0.11
CA ILE A 86 -0.27 0.24 0.46
C ILE A 86 -0.27 -0.09 1.96
N ASP A 87 -0.63 0.87 2.80
CA ASP A 87 -0.60 0.74 4.26
C ASP A 87 -1.98 0.82 4.93
N PRO A 88 -3.02 0.12 4.42
CA PRO A 88 -4.27 0.02 5.14
C PRO A 88 -4.03 -0.69 6.47
N GLN A 89 -4.82 -0.35 7.50
CA GLN A 89 -4.75 -1.04 8.78
C GLN A 89 -5.93 -2.01 8.94
N ASN A 90 -5.64 -3.20 9.47
CA ASN A 90 -6.62 -4.22 9.80
C ASN A 90 -7.22 -3.99 11.21
N ARG A 91 -7.93 -4.98 11.77
CA ARG A 91 -8.53 -4.87 13.12
C ARG A 91 -7.49 -4.78 14.24
N GLU A 92 -6.31 -5.32 14.02
CA GLU A 92 -5.18 -5.27 14.95
C GLU A 92 -4.29 -4.02 14.71
N GLU A 93 -4.74 -3.11 13.82
CA GLU A 93 -3.99 -1.94 13.34
C GLU A 93 -2.68 -2.31 12.62
N GLU A 94 -2.55 -3.56 12.20
CA GLU A 94 -1.43 -4.03 11.40
C GLU A 94 -1.56 -3.58 9.95
N THR A 95 -0.44 -3.24 9.32
CA THR A 95 -0.34 -3.01 7.87
C THR A 95 0.05 -4.31 7.14
N PRO A 96 -0.08 -4.37 5.80
CA PRO A 96 0.44 -5.50 5.02
C PRO A 96 1.92 -5.81 5.30
N LEU A 97 2.73 -4.77 5.56
CA LEU A 97 4.14 -4.91 5.92
C LEU A 97 4.35 -5.68 7.22
N HIS A 98 3.52 -5.47 8.26
CA HIS A 98 3.56 -6.27 9.49
C HIS A 98 3.35 -7.75 9.19
N LEU A 99 2.37 -8.07 8.33
CA LEU A 99 2.06 -9.46 7.99
C LEU A 99 3.14 -10.10 7.11
N ALA A 100 3.78 -9.33 6.23
CA ALA A 100 4.93 -9.79 5.45
C ALA A 100 6.13 -10.15 6.37
N VAL A 101 6.42 -9.34 7.40
CA VAL A 101 7.45 -9.66 8.39
C VAL A 101 7.11 -10.95 9.15
N LYS A 102 5.86 -11.11 9.58
CA LYS A 102 5.41 -12.33 10.25
C LYS A 102 5.50 -13.56 9.35
N TYR A 103 5.23 -13.40 8.04
CA TYR A 103 5.42 -14.46 7.05
C TYR A 103 6.90 -14.88 6.96
N THR A 104 7.82 -13.94 6.93
CA THR A 104 9.27 -14.19 6.87
C THR A 104 9.75 -15.10 8.01
N ASN A 105 9.19 -14.92 9.21
CA ASN A 105 9.54 -15.71 10.38
C ASN A 105 9.04 -17.17 10.31
N ASN A 106 8.10 -17.48 9.41
CA ASN A 106 7.52 -18.82 9.27
C ASN A 106 8.33 -19.80 8.40
N GLY A 107 9.57 -19.45 8.06
CA GLY A 107 10.49 -20.37 7.38
C GLY A 107 10.80 -20.03 5.91
N GLU A 108 10.34 -18.89 5.43
CA GLU A 108 10.60 -18.39 4.07
C GLU A 108 11.36 -17.03 4.08
N PRO A 109 12.57 -16.98 4.68
CA PRO A 109 13.23 -15.70 4.95
C PRO A 109 13.63 -14.95 3.68
N GLU A 110 14.10 -15.64 2.66
CA GLU A 110 14.52 -14.98 1.41
C GLU A 110 13.33 -14.46 0.60
N HIS A 111 12.26 -15.24 0.53
CA HIS A 111 11.04 -14.85 -0.16
C HIS A 111 10.32 -13.71 0.59
N GLY A 112 10.25 -13.78 1.92
CA GLY A 112 9.70 -12.72 2.72
C GLY A 112 10.51 -11.43 2.63
N TYR A 113 11.85 -11.51 2.64
CA TYR A 113 12.72 -10.37 2.41
C TYR A 113 12.42 -9.68 1.08
N PHE A 114 12.31 -10.48 0.00
CA PHE A 114 11.98 -9.97 -1.33
C PHE A 114 10.62 -9.24 -1.37
N ILE A 115 9.58 -9.80 -0.74
CA ILE A 115 8.26 -9.15 -0.65
C ILE A 115 8.36 -7.83 0.10
N ILE A 116 9.06 -7.80 1.24
CA ILE A 116 9.21 -6.61 2.08
C ILE A 116 9.96 -5.50 1.36
N ASP A 117 11.05 -5.83 0.66
CA ASP A 117 11.83 -4.90 -0.14
C ASP A 117 10.94 -4.21 -1.20
N ASN A 118 10.12 -4.99 -1.92
CA ASN A 118 9.19 -4.43 -2.90
C ASN A 118 8.03 -3.62 -2.29
N LEU A 119 7.55 -3.98 -1.10
CA LEU A 119 6.56 -3.16 -0.38
C LEU A 119 7.13 -1.80 0.02
N LEU A 120 8.38 -1.77 0.48
CA LEU A 120 9.08 -0.53 0.83
C LEU A 120 9.33 0.32 -0.42
N ASP A 121 9.75 -0.29 -1.53
CA ASP A 121 9.92 0.40 -2.82
C ASP A 121 8.60 0.98 -3.36
N ALA A 122 7.47 0.33 -3.09
CA ALA A 122 6.13 0.82 -3.41
C ALA A 122 5.65 1.96 -2.48
N GLY A 123 6.42 2.29 -1.43
CA GLY A 123 6.13 3.39 -0.53
C GLY A 123 5.48 2.99 0.80
N SER A 124 5.55 1.71 1.20
CA SER A 124 5.08 1.30 2.52
C SER A 124 5.88 1.96 3.65
N ASP A 125 5.20 2.49 4.65
CA ASP A 125 5.82 3.17 5.80
C ASP A 125 6.12 2.20 6.96
N PRO A 126 7.39 1.83 7.18
CA PRO A 126 7.78 0.91 8.24
C PRO A 126 7.65 1.50 9.66
N ARG A 127 7.30 2.78 9.80
CA ARG A 127 7.15 3.46 11.09
C ARG A 127 5.75 3.30 11.69
N ILE A 128 4.77 2.83 10.89
CA ILE A 128 3.39 2.63 11.34
C ILE A 128 3.38 1.56 12.44
N LYS A 129 2.64 1.84 13.49
CA LYS A 129 2.53 0.96 14.66
C LYS A 129 1.18 0.27 14.68
N ASP A 130 1.18 -0.95 15.14
CA ASP A 130 -0.02 -1.72 15.42
C ASP A 130 -0.66 -1.36 16.78
N LYS A 131 -1.73 -2.04 17.14
CA LYS A 131 -2.45 -1.81 18.41
C LYS A 131 -1.62 -2.07 19.68
N PHE A 132 -0.51 -2.79 19.56
CA PHE A 132 0.44 -3.03 20.64
C PHE A 132 1.55 -2.00 20.69
N ASN A 133 1.46 -0.96 19.84
CA ASN A 133 2.48 0.09 19.67
C ASN A 133 3.82 -0.45 19.12
N LEU A 134 3.78 -1.57 18.39
CA LEU A 134 4.91 -2.21 17.75
C LEU A 134 4.95 -1.86 16.27
N LYS A 135 6.15 -1.67 15.73
CA LYS A 135 6.43 -1.48 14.31
C LYS A 135 6.70 -2.84 13.65
N PRO A 136 6.66 -2.93 12.30
CA PRO A 136 7.04 -4.16 11.60
C PRO A 136 8.38 -4.74 12.05
N LYS A 137 9.41 -3.91 12.25
CA LYS A 137 10.75 -4.36 12.68
C LYS A 137 10.77 -5.03 14.05
N ASP A 138 9.84 -4.67 14.95
CA ASP A 138 9.78 -5.24 16.30
C ASP A 138 9.34 -6.72 16.29
N TYR A 139 8.79 -7.19 15.17
CA TYR A 139 8.42 -8.57 14.93
C TYR A 139 9.50 -9.41 14.24
N VAL A 140 10.60 -8.80 13.80
CA VAL A 140 11.68 -9.52 13.12
C VAL A 140 12.38 -10.47 14.07
N ASP A 141 12.49 -11.75 13.67
CA ASP A 141 13.24 -12.74 14.44
C ASP A 141 14.74 -12.39 14.50
N LYS A 142 15.38 -12.70 15.60
CA LYS A 142 16.79 -12.34 15.88
C LYS A 142 17.77 -12.89 14.86
N ASP A 143 17.41 -13.97 14.18
CA ASP A 143 18.25 -14.62 13.17
C ASP A 143 18.16 -13.93 11.80
N HIS A 144 17.19 -12.99 11.61
CA HIS A 144 16.96 -12.28 10.36
C HIS A 144 17.58 -10.86 10.37
N GLN A 145 18.87 -10.76 10.70
CA GLN A 145 19.59 -9.49 10.84
C GLN A 145 19.49 -8.60 9.59
N LYS A 146 19.58 -9.20 8.38
CA LYS A 146 19.46 -8.45 7.11
C LYS A 146 18.10 -7.77 6.94
N LEU A 147 17.04 -8.43 7.38
CA LEU A 147 15.69 -7.87 7.33
C LEU A 147 15.54 -6.71 8.31
N LEU A 148 16.11 -6.84 9.50
CA LEU A 148 16.13 -5.75 10.47
C LEU A 148 16.87 -4.52 9.91
N GLU A 149 18.05 -4.71 9.32
CA GLU A 149 18.83 -3.66 8.69
C GLU A 149 18.08 -2.98 7.54
N LEU A 150 17.35 -3.74 6.71
CA LEU A 150 16.51 -3.20 5.64
C LEU A 150 15.43 -2.26 6.18
N LEU A 151 14.66 -2.71 7.19
CA LEU A 151 13.59 -1.93 7.79
C LEU A 151 14.11 -0.69 8.53
N GLU A 152 15.24 -0.79 9.25
CA GLU A 152 15.88 0.35 9.91
C GLU A 152 16.39 1.37 8.89
N SER A 153 16.96 0.92 7.78
CA SER A 153 17.44 1.79 6.70
C SER A 153 16.27 2.54 6.06
N ALA A 154 15.14 1.86 5.82
CA ALA A 154 13.94 2.47 5.28
C ALA A 154 13.33 3.51 6.26
N GLU A 155 13.26 3.20 7.56
CA GLU A 155 12.82 4.17 8.57
C GLU A 155 13.73 5.42 8.60
N TYR A 156 15.04 5.21 8.49
CA TYR A 156 16.00 6.30 8.47
C TYR A 156 15.84 7.18 7.23
N ALA A 157 15.72 6.58 6.05
CA ALA A 157 15.53 7.31 4.80
C ALA A 157 14.31 8.23 4.86
N ILE A 158 13.15 7.71 5.28
CA ILE A 158 11.92 8.50 5.42
C ILE A 158 12.09 9.63 6.47
N SER A 159 12.84 9.39 7.55
CA SER A 159 13.08 10.41 8.59
C SER A 159 14.00 11.55 8.13
N MET A 160 14.76 11.34 7.05
CA MET A 160 15.66 12.33 6.45
C MET A 160 15.04 13.09 5.28
N GLU A 161 13.89 12.67 4.79
CA GLU A 161 13.15 13.43 3.79
C GLU A 161 12.66 14.75 4.40
N PRO A 162 12.92 15.90 3.74
CA PRO A 162 12.43 17.19 4.23
C PRO A 162 10.92 17.16 4.31
N THR A 163 10.37 17.62 5.43
CA THR A 163 8.91 17.74 5.60
C THR A 163 8.33 18.70 4.56
N GLU A 164 7.04 18.55 4.24
CA GLU A 164 6.36 19.49 3.33
C GLU A 164 6.52 20.94 3.76
N ALA A 165 6.58 21.21 5.08
CA ALA A 165 6.80 22.55 5.63
C ALA A 165 8.23 23.05 5.34
N GLU A 166 9.23 22.19 5.37
CA GLU A 166 10.62 22.54 5.03
C GLU A 166 10.79 22.76 3.53
N GLN A 167 10.14 21.95 2.70
CA GLN A 167 10.12 22.12 1.24
C GLN A 167 9.44 23.44 0.82
N LEU A 168 8.32 23.79 1.46
CA LEU A 168 7.63 25.07 1.23
C LEU A 168 8.49 26.26 1.67
N ALA A 169 9.18 26.16 2.82
CA ALA A 169 10.08 27.21 3.30
C ALA A 169 11.28 27.41 2.40
N GLU A 170 11.85 26.35 1.81
CA GLU A 170 12.91 26.46 0.81
C GLU A 170 12.42 27.12 -0.48
N PHE A 171 11.18 26.83 -0.91
CA PHE A 171 10.59 27.44 -2.11
C PHE A 171 10.32 28.93 -1.91
N GLU A 172 9.82 29.35 -0.74
CA GLU A 172 9.63 30.77 -0.40
C GLU A 172 10.94 31.52 -0.30
N ASN A 173 12.00 30.90 0.19
CA ASN A 173 13.32 31.53 0.33
C ASN A 173 14.05 31.70 -1.03
N GLN A 174 13.78 30.85 -2.01
CA GLN A 174 14.31 30.99 -3.37
C GLN A 174 13.58 32.05 -4.20
N GLY A 175 12.32 32.38 -3.85
CA GLY A 175 11.53 33.42 -4.54
C GLY A 175 11.82 34.86 -4.08
N ALA A 176 12.56 35.06 -2.99
CA ALA A 176 12.84 36.39 -2.42
C ALA A 176 14.15 37.04 -2.92
N GLY A 177 14.83 36.47 -3.90
CA GLY A 177 16.17 36.86 -4.33
C GLY A 177 16.28 37.67 -5.62
N GLU A 178 15.19 38.06 -6.26
CA GLU A 178 15.25 38.89 -7.51
C GLU A 178 14.36 40.12 -7.42
N GLU A 179 14.76 41.10 -6.63
CA GLU A 179 14.33 42.48 -6.84
C GLU A 179 15.49 43.43 -6.56
N ASP A 180 15.82 44.19 -7.64
CA ASP A 180 16.33 45.53 -7.71
C ASP A 180 17.86 45.76 -7.63
N GLU A 181 18.43 45.85 -8.81
CA GLU A 181 19.44 46.86 -9.12
C GLU A 181 18.99 47.69 -10.34
N GLY A 182 18.08 48.62 -10.07
CA GLY A 182 17.70 49.66 -11.01
C GLY A 182 18.80 50.68 -11.18
N SER A 183 19.41 50.66 -12.32
CA SER A 183 20.38 51.63 -12.85
C SER A 183 19.83 53.05 -12.81
N ALA A 184 20.44 53.93 -12.06
CA ALA A 184 20.35 55.37 -12.21
C ALA A 184 21.52 55.83 -13.10
N SER A 185 21.23 56.23 -14.32
CA SER A 185 22.14 56.99 -15.16
C SER A 185 21.76 58.49 -15.11
N GLU A 186 22.54 59.27 -14.43
CA GLU A 186 22.53 60.70 -14.64
C GLU A 186 23.41 61.01 -15.87
N SER A 187 22.85 61.83 -16.75
CA SER A 187 23.60 62.48 -17.80
C SER A 187 23.48 64.00 -17.62
N ASP A 188 24.62 64.60 -17.62
CA ASP A 188 24.80 66.02 -17.76
C ASP A 188 24.98 66.34 -19.24
#